data_c6ff041e5ddf17d0d4203d4d26df997c
#
_entry.id   c6ff041e5ddf17d0d4203d4d26df997c
#
_cell.length_a   1.000
_cell.length_b   1.000
_cell.length_c   1.000
_cell.angle_alpha   90.00
_cell.angle_beta   90.00
_cell.angle_gamma   90.00
#
_symmetry.space_group_name_H-M   'P 1'
#
loop_
_entity.id
_entity.type
_entity.pdbx_description
1 polymer ?
#
loop_
_entity_poly.entity_id
_entity_poly.type
_entity_poly.pdbx_seq_one_letter_code
_entity_poly.pdbx_strand_id
1 'polypeptide(L)'
;MLKHLLSFSFVLSLSLTIYAGEIGKFTFPDKKKKKMTPGVLCAHPSSYRYEEKIPYCERAVSASMKKTIIATYDNQLGFTIQKLPRGDFKIDHLIPLSIGGANEIGNLWPQHKSIYAYSDKIESDLSNLMVKGRIKQAQAIEAILSCKLHLEKCEQIQADLQKLY
;
A
#
# COMPACT_ATOMS: atom_id res chain seq x y z
N MET A 1 -16.39 -48.89 -53.31
CA MET A 1 -15.34 -47.89 -53.05
C MET A 1 -15.95 -46.67 -52.28
N LEU A 2 -15.82 -46.68 -51.00
CA LEU A 2 -16.43 -45.62 -50.13
C LEU A 2 -15.28 -44.72 -49.61
N LYS A 3 -15.26 -43.46 -50.07
CA LYS A 3 -14.26 -42.48 -49.66
C LYS A 3 -14.73 -41.82 -48.36
N HIS A 4 -14.03 -42.07 -47.27
CA HIS A 4 -14.21 -41.33 -46.02
C HIS A 4 -13.55 -39.95 -46.14
N LEU A 5 -14.35 -38.87 -46.07
CA LEU A 5 -13.87 -37.51 -45.83
C LEU A 5 -13.68 -37.33 -44.32
N LEU A 6 -12.44 -37.16 -43.90
CA LEU A 6 -12.09 -36.72 -42.58
C LEU A 6 -12.21 -35.16 -42.52
N SER A 7 -13.22 -34.70 -41.82
CA SER A 7 -13.38 -33.28 -41.52
C SER A 7 -12.47 -32.91 -40.34
N PHE A 8 -11.46 -32.09 -40.62
CA PHE A 8 -10.58 -31.54 -39.59
C PHE A 8 -11.22 -30.23 -39.05
N SER A 9 -11.86 -30.31 -37.88
CA SER A 9 -12.34 -29.14 -37.18
C SER A 9 -11.14 -28.44 -36.51
N PHE A 10 -10.74 -27.28 -37.05
CA PHE A 10 -9.75 -26.42 -36.47
C PHE A 10 -10.41 -25.60 -35.34
N VAL A 11 -10.23 -26.03 -34.09
CA VAL A 11 -10.66 -25.27 -32.94
C VAL A 11 -9.66 -24.14 -32.72
N LEU A 12 -10.04 -22.92 -33.12
CA LEU A 12 -9.29 -21.71 -32.87
C LEU A 12 -9.47 -21.33 -31.38
N SER A 13 -8.54 -21.77 -30.54
CA SER A 13 -8.50 -21.34 -29.17
C SER A 13 -8.04 -19.88 -29.13
N LEU A 14 -9.02 -18.96 -28.96
CA LEU A 14 -8.75 -17.56 -28.62
C LEU A 14 -8.22 -17.54 -27.19
N SER A 15 -6.89 -17.52 -27.04
CA SER A 15 -6.26 -17.20 -25.77
C SER A 15 -6.50 -15.71 -25.47
N LEU A 16 -7.47 -15.42 -24.61
CA LEU A 16 -7.56 -14.12 -23.95
C LEU A 16 -6.31 -13.96 -23.07
N THR A 17 -5.26 -13.39 -23.63
CA THR A 17 -4.19 -12.80 -22.81
C THR A 17 -4.78 -11.59 -22.11
N ILE A 18 -5.28 -11.80 -20.88
CA ILE A 18 -5.66 -10.72 -19.99
C ILE A 18 -4.36 -9.93 -19.76
N TYR A 19 -4.35 -8.68 -20.16
CA TYR A 19 -3.31 -7.70 -19.89
C TYR A 19 -3.24 -7.41 -18.37
N ALA A 20 -2.77 -8.38 -17.61
CA ALA A 20 -2.44 -8.20 -16.19
C ALA A 20 -1.17 -7.35 -15.98
N GLY A 21 -0.48 -6.97 -17.08
CA GLY A 21 0.80 -6.25 -17.03
C GLY A 21 0.71 -4.75 -16.81
N GLU A 22 -0.42 -4.10 -17.10
CA GLU A 22 -0.53 -2.64 -16.99
C GLU A 22 -1.09 -2.17 -15.65
N ILE A 23 -1.95 -2.94 -15.00
CA ILE A 23 -2.48 -2.58 -13.68
C ILE A 23 -1.36 -2.49 -12.63
N GLY A 24 -0.35 -3.36 -12.70
CA GLY A 24 0.82 -3.33 -11.81
C GLY A 24 1.78 -2.16 -12.04
N LYS A 25 1.68 -1.47 -13.17
CA LYS A 25 2.58 -0.36 -13.53
C LYS A 25 2.15 0.97 -12.88
N PHE A 26 0.89 1.06 -12.48
CA PHE A 26 0.31 2.27 -11.86
C PHE A 26 0.01 2.11 -10.38
N THR A 27 0.06 0.89 -9.87
CA THR A 27 -0.18 0.55 -8.47
C THR A 27 1.14 0.20 -7.79
N PHE A 28 1.61 0.95 -7.02
CA PHE A 28 2.49 1.11 -5.88
C PHE A 28 3.49 0.03 -5.49
N PRO A 29 4.52 0.39 -4.71
CA PRO A 29 5.75 -0.37 -4.65
C PRO A 29 5.47 -1.81 -4.25
N ASP A 30 5.69 -2.71 -5.21
CA ASP A 30 5.92 -4.10 -4.90
C ASP A 30 7.22 -4.23 -4.05
N LYS A 31 7.53 -5.42 -3.60
CA LYS A 31 8.72 -5.70 -2.78
C LYS A 31 10.04 -5.20 -3.40
N LYS A 32 10.11 -5.01 -4.72
CA LYS A 32 11.32 -4.55 -5.42
C LYS A 32 11.59 -3.06 -5.24
N LYS A 33 10.58 -2.29 -4.86
CA LYS A 33 10.64 -0.83 -4.72
C LYS A 33 10.80 -0.37 -3.28
N LYS A 34 10.96 -1.28 -2.33
CA LYS A 34 11.25 -0.98 -0.92
C LYS A 34 12.45 -0.04 -0.70
N LYS A 35 13.36 0.08 -1.67
CA LYS A 35 14.48 1.03 -1.57
C LYS A 35 14.02 2.48 -1.49
N MET A 36 12.90 2.83 -2.12
CA MET A 36 12.39 4.21 -2.13
C MET A 36 11.53 4.53 -0.91
N THR A 37 10.76 3.55 -0.45
CA THR A 37 9.86 3.69 0.71
C THR A 37 10.02 2.45 1.61
N PRO A 38 11.15 2.36 2.33
CA PRO A 38 11.41 1.23 3.23
C PRO A 38 10.48 1.23 4.45
N GLY A 39 9.85 2.36 4.75
CA GLY A 39 9.18 2.65 6.02
C GLY A 39 10.18 3.19 7.03
N VAL A 40 9.90 4.38 7.55
CA VAL A 40 10.76 5.07 8.52
C VAL A 40 9.92 5.44 9.74
N LEU A 41 10.48 5.18 10.93
CA LEU A 41 9.87 5.55 12.20
C LEU A 41 10.27 6.97 12.61
N CYS A 42 9.41 7.60 13.41
CA CYS A 42 9.60 8.95 13.92
C CYS A 42 10.84 9.02 14.83
N ALA A 43 11.89 9.71 14.39
CA ALA A 43 13.12 9.93 15.16
C ALA A 43 13.10 11.23 15.98
N HIS A 44 12.30 12.22 15.55
CA HIS A 44 12.20 13.54 16.21
C HIS A 44 10.73 13.81 16.58
N PRO A 45 10.23 13.18 17.68
CA PRO A 45 8.83 13.24 18.03
C PRO A 45 8.44 14.59 18.62
N SER A 46 7.21 15.04 18.30
CA SER A 46 6.56 16.15 19.01
C SER A 46 5.91 15.69 20.33
N SER A 47 5.61 14.41 20.44
CA SER A 47 5.01 13.79 21.63
C SER A 47 5.18 12.27 21.61
N TYR A 48 4.69 11.61 22.67
CA TYR A 48 4.67 10.15 22.77
C TYR A 48 3.23 9.66 22.96
N ARG A 49 2.90 8.53 22.37
CA ARG A 49 1.56 7.92 22.43
C ARG A 49 1.61 6.52 23.03
N TYR A 50 0.47 6.07 23.53
CA TYR A 50 0.26 4.74 24.10
C TYR A 50 1.15 4.45 25.33
N GLU A 51 0.87 3.34 26.00
CA GLU A 51 1.69 2.88 27.14
C GLU A 51 3.14 2.59 26.77
N GLU A 52 3.37 2.13 25.52
CA GLU A 52 4.71 1.87 24.99
C GLU A 52 5.56 3.14 24.76
N LYS A 53 5.00 4.33 24.96
CA LYS A 53 5.69 5.61 24.69
C LYS A 53 6.19 5.71 23.25
N ILE A 54 5.34 5.30 22.29
CA ILE A 54 5.66 5.35 20.87
C ILE A 54 5.88 6.80 20.44
N PRO A 55 7.03 7.11 19.78
CA PRO A 55 7.29 8.43 19.22
C PRO A 55 6.22 8.86 18.21
N TYR A 56 5.69 10.04 18.33
CA TYR A 56 4.71 10.61 17.42
C TYR A 56 5.26 11.87 16.75
N CYS A 57 5.32 11.81 15.42
CA CYS A 57 5.61 12.97 14.57
C CYS A 57 4.29 13.58 14.07
N GLU A 58 4.03 14.84 14.41
CA GLU A 58 2.89 15.56 13.84
C GLU A 58 3.03 15.69 12.33
N ARG A 59 1.89 15.67 11.59
CA ARG A 59 1.91 15.69 10.13
C ARG A 59 2.53 16.96 9.56
N ALA A 60 3.61 16.81 8.80
CA ALA A 60 4.38 17.92 8.20
C ALA A 60 4.84 17.57 6.78
N VAL A 61 3.90 17.26 5.88
CA VAL A 61 4.20 16.90 4.48
C VAL A 61 3.90 18.09 3.57
N SER A 62 4.95 18.80 3.17
CA SER A 62 4.84 20.01 2.32
C SER A 62 4.42 19.71 0.88
N ALA A 63 3.93 20.73 0.17
CA ALA A 63 3.61 20.61 -1.25
C ALA A 63 4.84 20.30 -2.10
N SER A 64 6.01 20.85 -1.76
CA SER A 64 7.28 20.56 -2.44
C SER A 64 7.68 19.09 -2.25
N MET A 65 7.60 18.57 -1.02
CA MET A 65 7.87 17.17 -0.73
C MET A 65 6.98 16.23 -1.55
N LYS A 66 5.68 16.53 -1.65
CA LYS A 66 4.74 15.74 -2.46
C LYS A 66 5.14 15.72 -3.93
N LYS A 67 5.54 16.88 -4.50
CA LYS A 67 6.03 16.97 -5.88
C LYS A 67 7.30 16.14 -6.08
N THR A 68 8.25 16.22 -5.16
CA THR A 68 9.50 15.44 -5.20
C THR A 68 9.21 13.94 -5.21
N ILE A 69 8.31 13.47 -4.33
CA ILE A 69 7.95 12.05 -4.25
C ILE A 69 7.35 11.59 -5.58
N ILE A 70 6.38 12.32 -6.14
CA ILE A 70 5.74 11.97 -7.40
C ILE A 70 6.80 11.91 -8.53
N ALA A 71 7.64 12.94 -8.65
CA ALA A 71 8.70 12.99 -9.66
C ALA A 71 9.69 11.82 -9.52
N THR A 72 10.04 11.45 -8.30
CA THR A 72 10.93 10.31 -8.05
C THR A 72 10.31 9.00 -8.50
N TYR A 73 9.03 8.76 -8.17
CA TYR A 73 8.33 7.57 -8.60
C TYR A 73 8.19 7.50 -10.12
N ASP A 74 7.86 8.61 -10.78
CA ASP A 74 7.72 8.65 -12.22
C ASP A 74 9.07 8.47 -12.93
N ASN A 75 10.11 9.22 -12.54
CA ASN A 75 11.38 9.27 -13.25
C ASN A 75 12.30 8.07 -12.96
N GLN A 76 12.31 7.58 -11.72
CA GLN A 76 13.24 6.51 -11.30
C GLN A 76 12.61 5.12 -11.32
N LEU A 77 11.30 5.02 -11.16
CA LEU A 77 10.60 3.75 -11.08
C LEU A 77 9.68 3.47 -12.27
N GLY A 78 9.61 4.42 -13.21
CA GLY A 78 8.85 4.26 -14.46
C GLY A 78 7.33 4.30 -14.28
N PHE A 79 6.83 4.92 -13.18
CA PHE A 79 5.41 5.19 -13.03
C PHE A 79 4.98 6.40 -13.86
N THR A 80 3.70 6.66 -13.91
CA THR A 80 3.12 7.84 -14.56
C THR A 80 2.08 8.48 -13.65
N ILE A 81 2.45 8.66 -12.37
CA ILE A 81 1.57 9.19 -11.32
C ILE A 81 1.00 10.56 -11.71
N GLN A 82 1.82 11.42 -12.33
CA GLN A 82 1.37 12.73 -12.79
C GLN A 82 0.26 12.68 -13.83
N LYS A 83 0.12 11.57 -14.57
CA LYS A 83 -0.93 11.37 -15.57
C LYS A 83 -2.23 10.79 -14.98
N LEU A 84 -2.21 10.32 -13.76
CA LEU A 84 -3.40 9.81 -13.08
C LEU A 84 -4.35 10.96 -12.70
N PRO A 85 -5.67 10.73 -12.71
CA PRO A 85 -6.62 11.67 -12.13
C PRO A 85 -6.22 12.00 -10.69
N ARG A 86 -6.24 13.29 -10.33
CA ARG A 86 -5.77 13.75 -9.01
C ARG A 86 -6.48 13.08 -7.84
N GLY A 87 -7.73 12.64 -8.03
CA GLY A 87 -8.51 11.93 -7.01
C GLY A 87 -8.15 10.45 -6.85
N ASP A 88 -7.33 9.90 -7.73
CA ASP A 88 -7.04 8.46 -7.71
C ASP A 88 -5.88 8.10 -6.77
N PHE A 89 -5.12 9.07 -6.29
CA PHE A 89 -3.99 8.84 -5.38
C PHE A 89 -3.83 9.95 -4.35
N LYS A 90 -3.22 9.61 -3.23
CA LYS A 90 -2.75 10.54 -2.18
C LYS A 90 -1.28 10.27 -1.86
N ILE A 91 -0.51 11.28 -1.46
CA ILE A 91 0.79 11.04 -0.81
C ILE A 91 0.50 10.68 0.64
N ASP A 92 0.81 9.47 0.98
CA ASP A 92 0.49 8.91 2.28
C ASP A 92 1.69 8.24 2.95
N HIS A 93 1.58 7.99 4.24
CA HIS A 93 2.60 7.31 5.04
C HIS A 93 2.49 5.80 4.85
N LEU A 94 3.60 5.13 4.55
CA LEU A 94 3.65 3.67 4.51
C LEU A 94 3.39 3.08 5.91
N ILE A 95 4.13 3.56 6.89
CA ILE A 95 3.84 3.36 8.31
C ILE A 95 3.08 4.60 8.79
N PRO A 96 1.81 4.46 9.21
CA PRO A 96 1.00 5.58 9.67
C PRO A 96 1.63 6.37 10.82
N LEU A 97 1.42 7.68 10.83
CA LEU A 97 1.87 8.54 11.94
C LEU A 97 1.29 8.08 13.27
N SER A 98 0.03 7.60 13.27
CA SER A 98 -0.65 7.12 14.48
C SER A 98 0.08 5.99 15.18
N ILE A 99 0.85 5.19 14.46
CA ILE A 99 1.61 4.06 15.01
C ILE A 99 3.14 4.31 14.97
N GLY A 100 3.55 5.57 14.87
CA GLY A 100 4.95 5.97 14.99
C GLY A 100 5.71 6.15 13.68
N GLY A 101 5.05 6.27 12.54
CA GLY A 101 5.69 6.59 11.26
C GLY A 101 6.25 8.01 11.22
N ALA A 102 7.23 8.25 10.32
CA ALA A 102 7.88 9.54 10.13
C ALA A 102 7.33 10.31 8.92
N ASN A 103 7.56 11.66 8.89
CA ASN A 103 7.30 12.52 7.73
C ASN A 103 8.44 12.54 6.71
N GLU A 104 9.25 11.51 6.66
CA GLU A 104 10.40 11.41 5.77
C GLU A 104 10.02 10.76 4.43
N ILE A 105 10.76 11.12 3.36
CA ILE A 105 10.53 10.57 2.01
C ILE A 105 10.52 9.03 2.01
N GLY A 106 11.40 8.41 2.81
CA GLY A 106 11.45 6.95 2.96
C GLY A 106 10.22 6.31 3.62
N ASN A 107 9.28 7.11 4.13
CA ASN A 107 8.00 6.64 4.66
C ASN A 107 6.79 7.16 3.85
N LEU A 108 7.03 7.95 2.81
CA LEU A 108 5.97 8.57 2.02
C LEU A 108 5.92 8.01 0.61
N TRP A 109 4.72 7.79 0.10
CA TRP A 109 4.52 7.22 -1.21
C TRP A 109 3.20 7.66 -1.85
N PRO A 110 3.09 7.65 -3.19
CA PRO A 110 1.82 7.90 -3.86
C PRO A 110 0.94 6.65 -3.75
N GLN A 111 -0.01 6.66 -2.83
CA GLN A 111 -0.93 5.56 -2.58
C GLN A 111 -2.20 5.70 -3.42
N HIS A 112 -2.52 4.68 -4.19
CA HIS A 112 -3.72 4.65 -5.03
C HIS A 112 -4.98 4.34 -4.22
N LYS A 113 -6.15 4.80 -4.70
CA LYS A 113 -7.45 4.61 -4.04
C LYS A 113 -7.81 3.14 -3.79
N SER A 114 -7.38 2.23 -4.67
CA SER A 114 -7.59 0.80 -4.49
C SER A 114 -6.89 0.23 -3.24
N ILE A 115 -5.88 0.92 -2.72
CA ILE A 115 -5.16 0.52 -1.50
C ILE A 115 -5.76 1.21 -0.28
N TYR A 116 -5.89 2.54 -0.31
CA TYR A 116 -6.36 3.26 0.87
C TYR A 116 -7.84 2.97 1.18
N ALA A 117 -8.63 2.50 0.23
CA ALA A 117 -9.99 2.03 0.49
C ALA A 117 -10.02 0.88 1.54
N TYR A 118 -8.98 0.06 1.60
CA TYR A 118 -8.84 -1.00 2.59
C TYR A 118 -7.98 -0.58 3.78
N SER A 119 -6.82 0.02 3.52
CA SER A 119 -5.82 0.28 4.56
C SER A 119 -6.23 1.36 5.56
N ASP A 120 -7.01 2.37 5.17
CA ASP A 120 -7.41 3.46 6.07
C ASP A 120 -8.25 2.95 7.25
N LYS A 121 -9.09 1.96 7.02
CA LYS A 121 -9.87 1.32 8.09
C LYS A 121 -8.97 0.53 9.04
N ILE A 122 -8.02 -0.22 8.49
CA ILE A 122 -7.04 -0.99 9.28
C ILE A 122 -6.18 -0.03 10.12
N GLU A 123 -5.74 1.11 9.57
CA GLU A 123 -4.99 2.12 10.33
C GLU A 123 -5.75 2.61 11.56
N SER A 124 -7.05 2.85 11.41
CA SER A 124 -7.92 3.26 12.52
C SER A 124 -8.05 2.18 13.59
N ASP A 125 -8.27 0.91 13.18
CA ASP A 125 -8.38 -0.21 14.10
C ASP A 125 -7.07 -0.45 14.86
N LEU A 126 -5.93 -0.41 14.18
CA LEU A 126 -4.62 -0.56 14.80
C LEU A 126 -4.37 0.51 15.87
N SER A 127 -4.65 1.78 15.54
CA SER A 127 -4.52 2.88 16.50
C SER A 127 -5.41 2.67 17.74
N ASN A 128 -6.67 2.28 17.53
CA ASN A 128 -7.63 2.03 18.62
C ASN A 128 -7.21 0.85 19.49
N LEU A 129 -6.72 -0.23 18.91
CA LEU A 129 -6.24 -1.41 19.65
C LEU A 129 -4.95 -1.09 20.45
N MET A 130 -4.07 -0.25 19.93
CA MET A 130 -2.90 0.25 20.66
C MET A 130 -3.30 1.14 21.85
N VAL A 131 -4.32 2.00 21.69
CA VAL A 131 -4.88 2.79 22.81
C VAL A 131 -5.38 1.86 23.94
N LYS A 132 -6.03 0.75 23.57
CA LYS A 132 -6.53 -0.25 24.51
C LYS A 132 -5.43 -1.20 25.05
N GLY A 133 -4.19 -1.07 24.62
CA GLY A 133 -3.10 -1.97 24.98
C GLY A 133 -3.25 -3.41 24.46
N ARG A 134 -4.10 -3.62 23.44
CA ARG A 134 -4.40 -4.96 22.90
C ARG A 134 -3.34 -5.47 21.94
N ILE A 135 -2.65 -4.56 21.27
CA ILE A 135 -1.53 -4.87 20.36
C ILE A 135 -0.36 -3.92 20.62
N LYS A 136 0.82 -4.36 20.27
CA LYS A 136 2.06 -3.61 20.35
C LYS A 136 2.40 -2.95 19.00
N GLN A 137 3.25 -1.91 19.02
CA GLN A 137 3.68 -1.21 17.81
C GLN A 137 4.20 -2.16 16.71
N ALA A 138 5.03 -3.12 17.08
CA ALA A 138 5.59 -4.08 16.12
C ALA A 138 4.50 -4.86 15.37
N GLN A 139 3.47 -5.32 16.08
CA GLN A 139 2.32 -6.02 15.50
C GLN A 139 1.50 -5.08 14.60
N ALA A 140 1.30 -3.84 15.02
CA ALA A 140 0.59 -2.85 14.21
C ALA A 140 1.33 -2.54 12.91
N ILE A 141 2.66 -2.38 12.95
CA ILE A 141 3.49 -2.15 11.77
C ILE A 141 3.44 -3.36 10.83
N GLU A 142 3.58 -4.57 11.35
CA GLU A 142 3.51 -5.81 10.55
C GLU A 142 2.17 -5.92 9.82
N ALA A 143 1.06 -5.70 10.54
CA ALA A 143 -0.29 -5.79 9.99
C ALA A 143 -0.51 -4.77 8.86
N ILE A 144 -0.16 -3.49 9.08
CA ILE A 144 -0.38 -2.45 8.04
C ILE A 144 0.52 -2.65 6.83
N LEU A 145 1.78 -3.02 7.02
CA LEU A 145 2.69 -3.31 5.92
C LEU A 145 2.23 -4.54 5.13
N SER A 146 1.74 -5.56 5.82
CA SER A 146 1.19 -6.75 5.17
C SER A 146 0.00 -6.39 4.28
N CYS A 147 -0.96 -5.58 4.76
CA CYS A 147 -2.08 -5.13 3.95
C CYS A 147 -1.63 -4.22 2.79
N LYS A 148 -0.83 -3.17 3.05
CA LYS A 148 -0.43 -2.20 2.01
C LYS A 148 0.44 -2.81 0.90
N LEU A 149 1.14 -3.91 1.17
CA LEU A 149 2.00 -4.61 0.21
C LEU A 149 1.36 -5.87 -0.39
N HIS A 150 0.23 -6.33 0.18
CA HIS A 150 -0.48 -7.54 -0.18
C HIS A 150 -1.97 -7.35 0.06
N LEU A 151 -2.66 -6.69 -0.89
CA LEU A 151 -4.07 -6.31 -0.74
C LEU A 151 -5.00 -7.50 -0.46
N GLU A 152 -4.65 -8.67 -0.96
CA GLU A 152 -5.36 -9.92 -0.73
C GLU A 152 -5.40 -10.34 0.74
N LYS A 153 -4.52 -9.78 1.57
CA LYS A 153 -4.48 -10.06 3.02
C LYS A 153 -5.30 -9.09 3.85
N CYS A 154 -5.72 -7.95 3.29
CA CYS A 154 -6.35 -6.89 4.07
C CYS A 154 -7.64 -7.34 4.76
N GLU A 155 -8.49 -8.11 4.09
CA GLU A 155 -9.75 -8.60 4.65
C GLU A 155 -9.51 -9.55 5.84
N GLN A 156 -8.55 -10.46 5.71
CA GLN A 156 -8.19 -11.38 6.78
C GLN A 156 -7.61 -10.61 7.98
N ILE A 157 -6.69 -9.67 7.72
CA ILE A 157 -6.12 -8.81 8.77
C ILE A 157 -7.23 -8.04 9.50
N GLN A 158 -8.16 -7.44 8.74
CA GLN A 158 -9.30 -6.73 9.31
C GLN A 158 -10.14 -7.64 10.23
N ALA A 159 -10.44 -8.86 9.77
CA ALA A 159 -11.21 -9.84 10.55
C ALA A 159 -10.48 -10.26 11.83
N ASP A 160 -9.15 -10.43 11.77
CA ASP A 160 -8.35 -10.80 12.93
C ASP A 160 -8.26 -9.65 13.96
N LEU A 161 -8.12 -8.41 13.49
CA LEU A 161 -8.16 -7.24 14.38
C LEU A 161 -9.51 -7.09 15.07
N GLN A 162 -10.61 -7.38 14.41
CA GLN A 162 -11.96 -7.30 15.02
C GLN A 162 -12.16 -8.28 16.17
N LYS A 163 -11.45 -9.40 16.21
CA LYS A 163 -11.48 -10.36 17.32
C LYS A 163 -10.80 -9.85 18.60
N LEU A 164 -10.02 -8.77 18.51
CA LEU A 164 -9.28 -8.18 19.63
C LEU A 164 -10.05 -7.05 20.33
N TYR A 165 -11.23 -6.67 19.83
CA TYR A 165 -12.08 -5.65 20.44
C TYR A 165 -12.90 -6.21 21.60
#